data_28f91df5fe154ee2dda0063cd696e466
#
_entry.id   28f91df5fe154ee2dda0063cd696e466
#
_cell.length_a   1.000
_cell.length_b   1.000
_cell.length_c   1.000
_cell.angle_alpha   90.00
_cell.angle_beta   90.00
_cell.angle_gamma   90.00
#
_symmetry.space_group_name_H-M   'P 1'
#
loop_
_entity.id
_entity.type
_entity.pdbx_description
1 polymer ?
#
loop_
_entity_poly.entity_id
_entity_poly.type
_entity_poly.pdbx_seq_one_letter_code
_entity_poly.pdbx_strand_id
1 'polypeptide(L)'
;MVVHGIICPECHSFVFSRDRHDFRYCFCQECFVDGGMLYLRYGSSDIVKVETASKDIKELYPEFIGCSDKDILKALYVDYCTYTDKYGLIRGLNRLVY
;
A
#
# COMPACT_ATOMS: atom_id res chain seq x y z
N MET A 1 10.39 -10.20 0.29
CA MET A 1 10.42 -8.85 -0.31
C MET A 1 9.78 -7.87 0.66
N VAL A 2 10.51 -6.82 0.99
CA VAL A 2 10.05 -5.82 1.95
C VAL A 2 9.49 -4.62 1.20
N VAL A 3 8.34 -4.12 1.65
CA VAL A 3 7.73 -2.91 1.11
C VAL A 3 7.64 -1.84 2.20
N HIS A 4 7.68 -0.59 1.79
CA HIS A 4 7.67 0.56 2.69
C HIS A 4 6.39 1.34 2.50
N GLY A 5 5.71 1.63 3.59
CA GLY A 5 4.44 2.30 3.53
C GLY A 5 4.11 3.02 4.83
N ILE A 6 2.83 3.26 5.02
CA ILE A 6 2.31 3.96 6.19
C ILE A 6 1.23 3.13 6.87
N ILE A 7 1.06 3.36 8.16
CA ILE A 7 -0.06 2.81 8.92
C ILE A 7 -0.92 3.99 9.37
N CYS A 8 -2.20 3.95 8.99
CA CYS A 8 -3.14 4.96 9.42
C CYS A 8 -3.55 4.68 10.87
N PRO A 9 -3.40 5.64 11.78
CA PRO A 9 -3.79 5.42 13.18
C PRO A 9 -5.30 5.32 13.37
N GLU A 10 -6.07 5.79 12.41
CA GLU A 10 -7.54 5.77 12.49
C GLU A 10 -8.13 4.45 12.02
N CYS A 11 -7.71 3.95 10.86
CA CYS A 11 -8.27 2.72 10.31
C CYS A 11 -7.35 1.51 10.40
N HIS A 12 -6.12 1.70 10.84
CA HIS A 12 -5.12 0.66 11.06
C HIS A 12 -4.73 -0.11 9.80
N SER A 13 -4.97 0.46 8.62
CA SER A 13 -4.52 -0.17 7.38
C SER A 13 -3.07 0.20 7.09
N PHE A 14 -2.36 -0.75 6.49
CA PHE A 14 -1.04 -0.53 5.95
C PHE A 14 -1.18 -0.25 4.46
N VAL A 15 -0.66 0.90 4.02
CA VAL A 15 -0.79 1.38 2.64
C VAL A 15 0.58 1.57 2.05
N PHE A 16 0.80 1.04 0.87
CA PHE A 16 2.06 1.24 0.14
C PHE A 16 1.77 1.37 -1.35
N SER A 17 2.65 2.11 -2.06
CA SER A 17 2.53 2.28 -3.51
C SER A 17 3.09 1.06 -4.23
N ARG A 18 2.37 0.58 -5.25
CA ARG A 18 2.75 -0.62 -6.03
C ARG A 18 3.64 -0.31 -7.21
N ASP A 19 3.63 0.94 -7.65
CA ASP A 19 4.44 1.39 -8.77
C ASP A 19 4.66 2.89 -8.63
N ARG A 20 5.45 3.47 -9.54
CA ARG A 20 5.72 4.90 -9.54
C ARG A 20 4.41 5.69 -9.65
N HIS A 21 4.27 6.74 -8.83
CA HIS A 21 3.10 7.62 -8.82
C HIS A 21 1.78 6.89 -8.50
N ASP A 22 1.85 5.79 -7.77
CA ASP A 22 0.65 5.09 -7.34
C ASP A 22 0.05 5.81 -6.14
N PHE A 23 -0.91 6.68 -6.41
CA PHE A 23 -1.62 7.42 -5.38
C PHE A 23 -2.78 6.58 -4.87
N ARG A 24 -2.76 6.27 -3.57
CA ARG A 24 -3.88 5.54 -2.96
C ARG A 24 -4.09 5.90 -1.52
N TYR A 25 -5.35 5.85 -1.11
CA TYR A 25 -5.78 6.16 0.24
C TYR A 25 -5.79 4.93 1.12
N CYS A 26 -5.70 5.16 2.43
CA CYS A 26 -6.04 4.14 3.43
C CYS A 26 -7.56 3.89 3.41
N PHE A 27 -8.02 2.92 4.21
CA PHE A 27 -9.44 2.54 4.20
C PHE A 27 -10.37 3.68 4.61
N CYS A 28 -9.97 4.52 5.56
CA CYS A 28 -10.79 5.66 6.00
C CYS A 28 -10.54 6.94 5.22
N GLN A 29 -9.56 6.93 4.30
CA GLN A 29 -9.19 8.07 3.44
C GLN A 29 -8.56 9.26 4.18
N GLU A 30 -8.18 9.10 5.43
CA GLU A 30 -7.49 10.14 6.18
C GLU A 30 -6.00 10.24 5.82
N CYS A 31 -5.42 9.15 5.34
CA CYS A 31 -4.01 9.07 4.96
C CYS A 31 -3.88 8.60 3.52
N PHE A 32 -2.77 8.95 2.89
CA PHE A 32 -2.51 8.50 1.52
C PHE A 32 -1.01 8.31 1.30
N VAL A 33 -0.69 7.51 0.28
CA VAL A 33 0.65 7.41 -0.29
C VAL A 33 0.62 7.89 -1.73
N ASP A 34 1.75 8.40 -2.20
CA ASP A 34 1.92 8.87 -3.57
C ASP A 34 3.40 8.71 -3.92
N GLY A 35 3.86 7.48 -3.88
CA GLY A 35 5.27 7.19 -4.07
C GLY A 35 5.48 6.07 -5.06
N GLY A 36 6.41 5.19 -4.75
CA GLY A 36 6.76 4.04 -5.56
C GLY A 36 7.45 3.00 -4.70
N MET A 37 7.98 1.95 -5.36
CA MET A 37 8.66 0.88 -4.65
C MET A 37 10.01 1.31 -4.09
N LEU A 38 10.65 2.32 -4.69
CA LEU A 38 11.99 2.76 -4.33
C LEU A 38 12.00 3.99 -3.43
N TYR A 39 10.85 4.61 -3.20
CA TYR A 39 10.74 5.79 -2.37
C TYR A 39 9.34 5.88 -1.79
N LEU A 40 9.21 6.58 -0.67
CA LEU A 40 7.94 6.75 0.03
C LEU A 40 7.57 8.22 0.07
N ARG A 41 6.41 8.55 -0.50
CA ARG A 41 5.77 9.84 -0.34
C ARG A 41 4.40 9.61 0.26
N TYR A 42 4.03 10.42 1.23
CA TYR A 42 2.77 10.22 1.94
C TYR A 42 2.28 11.53 2.55
N GLY A 43 1.01 11.51 2.92
CA GLY A 43 0.41 12.62 3.62
C GLY A 43 -0.83 12.19 4.37
N SER A 44 -1.41 13.12 5.10
CA SER A 44 -2.61 12.88 5.88
C SER A 44 -3.36 14.19 6.11
N SER A 45 -4.56 14.10 6.67
CA SER A 45 -5.23 15.28 7.19
C SER A 45 -4.44 15.83 8.38
N ASP A 46 -4.61 17.11 8.69
CA ASP A 46 -3.84 17.79 9.74
C ASP A 46 -4.01 17.16 11.13
N ILE A 47 -5.08 16.43 11.33
CA ILE A 47 -5.39 15.83 12.63
C ILE A 47 -4.86 14.39 12.76
N VAL A 48 -4.34 13.81 11.68
CA VAL A 48 -3.88 12.42 11.68
C VAL A 48 -2.37 12.38 11.61
N LYS A 49 -1.75 11.71 12.58
CA LYS A 49 -0.30 11.55 12.63
C LYS A 49 0.08 10.20 12.06
N VAL A 50 0.68 10.20 10.88
CA VAL A 50 1.01 9.00 10.13
C VAL A 50 2.24 8.31 10.71
N GLU A 51 2.21 6.99 10.80
CA GLU A 51 3.35 6.15 11.14
C GLU A 51 3.88 5.50 9.87
N THR A 52 5.19 5.61 9.63
CA THR A 52 5.84 4.88 8.53
C THR A 52 6.25 3.50 9.02
N ALA A 53 6.20 2.52 8.13
CA ALA A 53 6.57 1.16 8.47
C ALA A 53 7.10 0.41 7.26
N SER A 54 7.91 -0.61 7.53
CA SER A 54 8.39 -1.54 6.52
C SER A 54 7.87 -2.93 6.87
N LYS A 55 7.28 -3.60 5.91
CA LYS A 55 6.68 -4.92 6.11
C LYS A 55 7.16 -5.90 5.03
N ASP A 56 7.36 -7.15 5.42
CA ASP A 56 7.52 -8.21 4.43
C ASP A 56 6.15 -8.47 3.80
N ILE A 57 6.10 -8.39 2.47
CA ILE A 57 4.84 -8.54 1.76
C ILE A 57 4.18 -9.88 2.02
N LYS A 58 4.96 -10.92 2.30
CA LYS A 58 4.42 -12.25 2.57
C LYS A 58 3.75 -12.36 3.94
N GLU A 59 4.10 -11.49 4.87
CA GLU A 59 3.39 -11.40 6.15
C GLU A 59 1.98 -10.82 5.97
N LEU A 60 1.84 -9.84 5.08
CA LEU A 60 0.57 -9.19 4.83
C LEU A 60 -0.32 -10.00 3.90
N TYR A 61 0.28 -10.71 2.96
CA TYR A 61 -0.43 -11.46 1.92
C TYR A 61 0.10 -12.89 1.88
N PRO A 62 -0.45 -13.77 2.73
CA PRO A 62 -0.01 -15.17 2.77
C PRO A 62 -0.10 -15.89 1.42
N GLU A 63 -0.95 -15.41 0.53
CA GLU A 63 -1.06 -15.95 -0.83
C GLU A 63 0.25 -15.83 -1.63
N PHE A 64 1.17 -14.96 -1.19
CA PHE A 64 2.47 -14.81 -1.85
C PHE A 64 3.56 -15.72 -1.29
N ILE A 65 3.26 -16.53 -0.27
CA ILE A 65 4.22 -17.49 0.25
C ILE A 65 4.51 -18.51 -0.84
N GLY A 66 5.81 -18.69 -1.14
CA GLY A 66 6.23 -19.59 -2.21
C GLY A 66 6.33 -18.93 -3.58
N CYS A 67 5.90 -17.69 -3.74
CA CYS A 67 6.03 -16.96 -4.98
C CYS A 67 7.40 -16.28 -5.07
N SER A 68 7.94 -16.18 -6.28
CA SER A 68 9.17 -15.41 -6.52
C SER A 68 8.88 -13.91 -6.45
N ASP A 69 9.92 -13.11 -6.23
CA ASP A 69 9.77 -11.67 -6.23
C ASP A 69 9.24 -11.15 -7.57
N LYS A 70 9.63 -11.80 -8.67
CA LYS A 70 9.15 -11.45 -10.02
C LYS A 70 7.63 -11.62 -10.11
N ASP A 71 7.11 -12.72 -9.59
CA ASP A 71 5.67 -12.99 -9.61
C ASP A 71 4.92 -12.03 -8.71
N ILE A 72 5.48 -11.69 -7.54
CA ILE A 72 4.91 -10.73 -6.63
C ILE A 72 4.83 -9.34 -7.29
N LEU A 73 5.92 -8.90 -7.92
CA LEU A 73 5.96 -7.61 -8.60
C LEU A 73 4.93 -7.54 -9.72
N LYS A 74 4.74 -8.65 -10.45
CA LYS A 74 3.73 -8.71 -11.51
C LYS A 74 2.32 -8.57 -10.94
N ALA A 75 2.04 -9.24 -9.82
CA ALA A 75 0.74 -9.15 -9.16
C ALA A 75 0.49 -7.72 -8.64
N LEU A 76 1.51 -7.09 -8.10
CA LEU A 76 1.40 -5.70 -7.62
C LEU A 76 1.14 -4.74 -8.76
N TYR A 77 1.76 -4.95 -9.91
CA TYR A 77 1.52 -4.12 -11.09
C TYR A 77 0.08 -4.26 -11.59
N VAL A 78 -0.46 -5.46 -11.59
CA VAL A 78 -1.86 -5.70 -11.95
C VAL A 78 -2.78 -4.96 -10.98
N ASP A 79 -2.49 -5.03 -9.69
CA ASP A 79 -3.26 -4.30 -8.68
C ASP A 79 -3.20 -2.79 -8.91
N TYR A 80 -2.02 -2.27 -9.23
CA TYR A 80 -1.85 -0.86 -9.54
C TYR A 80 -2.73 -0.44 -10.73
N CYS A 81 -2.72 -1.21 -11.80
CA CYS A 81 -3.54 -0.91 -12.98
C CYS A 81 -5.02 -0.93 -12.65
N THR A 82 -5.47 -1.92 -11.88
CA THR A 82 -6.87 -2.04 -11.48
C THR A 82 -7.30 -0.88 -10.59
N TYR A 83 -6.46 -0.50 -9.65
CA TYR A 83 -6.74 0.61 -8.75
C TYR A 83 -6.90 1.92 -9.54
N THR A 84 -5.98 2.17 -10.45
CA THR A 84 -5.98 3.39 -11.27
C THR A 84 -7.23 3.45 -12.15
N ASP A 85 -7.61 2.32 -12.75
CA ASP A 85 -8.76 2.25 -13.64
C ASP A 85 -10.09 2.51 -12.91
N LYS A 86 -10.11 2.29 -11.61
CA LYS A 86 -11.33 2.48 -10.82
C LYS A 86 -11.29 3.75 -9.98
N TYR A 87 -10.47 4.71 -10.36
CA TYR A 87 -10.42 6.05 -9.77
C TYR A 87 -10.11 6.07 -8.28
N GLY A 88 -9.31 5.13 -7.84
CA GLY A 88 -8.78 5.16 -6.50
C GLY A 88 -9.72 4.74 -5.39
N LEU A 89 -10.91 4.29 -5.71
CA LEU A 89 -11.85 3.85 -4.68
C LEU A 89 -11.64 2.42 -4.24
N ILE A 90 -10.86 1.66 -5.00
CA ILE A 90 -10.55 0.29 -4.66
C ILE A 90 -9.46 0.27 -3.60
N ARG A 91 -9.67 -0.53 -2.58
CA ARG A 91 -8.65 -0.74 -1.55
C ARG A 91 -7.51 -1.63 -2.03
N GLY A 92 -7.74 -2.37 -3.13
CA GLY A 92 -6.73 -3.22 -3.70
C GLY A 92 -6.19 -4.19 -2.67
N LEU A 93 -4.86 -4.27 -2.60
CA LEU A 93 -4.18 -5.13 -1.65
C LEU A 93 -3.87 -4.45 -0.31
N ASN A 94 -4.51 -3.33 0.01
CA ASN A 94 -4.34 -2.74 1.34
C ASN A 94 -4.89 -3.69 2.41
N ARG A 95 -4.16 -3.81 3.52
CA ARG A 95 -4.53 -4.72 4.60
C ARG A 95 -4.54 -4.00 5.92
N LEU A 96 -5.40 -4.45 6.81
CA LEU A 96 -5.38 -4.03 8.20
C LEU A 96 -4.23 -4.72 8.91
N VAL A 97 -3.55 -4.00 9.80
CA VAL A 97 -2.42 -4.56 10.57
C VAL A 97 -2.79 -4.85 12.02
N TYR A 98 -4.00 -4.53 12.41
CA TYR A 98 -4.52 -4.82 13.76
C TYR A 98 -5.81 -5.62 13.71
#